data_48ffbd641da612b39605bed4dfe2b77c
#
_entry.id   48ffbd641da612b39605bed4dfe2b77c
#
_cell.length_a   1.000
_cell.length_b   1.000
_cell.length_c   1.000
_cell.angle_alpha   90.00
_cell.angle_beta   90.00
_cell.angle_gamma   90.00
#
_symmetry.space_group_name_H-M   'P 1'
#
loop_
_entity.id
_entity.type
_entity.pdbx_description
1 polymer ?
#
loop_
_entity_poly.entity_id
_entity_poly.type
_entity_poly.pdbx_seq_one_letter_code
_entity_poly.pdbx_strand_id
1 'polypeptide(L)'
;VTARDGSDVTARDGSDVTARGRAALLGPAEVRALAEEFGVRPTKQLGQNFVHDANTVRRIVSVAGVGRDDVVLEVGPGLGSLTLALLDVVDRVVAVEIDPRLAERLPATVADRAPDLAGRLDVVLKDAMRVYPADLPATPTALVANLPYNVAVPVLLHLFAEFDSLRTALVMVQAEVADRLAAEPGSRVYGVPSVKAGFFGHVRRAGSVGRAVFWPVPQVESGLVRIDRYAEPPWPTDEGHRRRVFAVVDAAFAQRRKTLRAALSGWAGSAAEAERRLLAAGIDPSTRGEKLDAAAFVRIAAAQ
;
A
#
# COMPACT_ATOMS: atom_id res chain seq x y z
N VAL A 1 -47.45 -39.40 43.17
CA VAL A 1 -46.70 -38.56 44.14
C VAL A 1 -45.41 -38.12 43.48
N THR A 2 -45.50 -37.03 42.90
CA THR A 2 -44.70 -35.77 42.93
C THR A 2 -43.25 -35.87 43.40
N ALA A 3 -42.35 -35.43 42.56
CA ALA A 3 -41.34 -34.44 42.89
C ALA A 3 -40.75 -33.84 41.59
N ARG A 4 -40.94 -32.52 41.42
CA ARG A 4 -40.24 -31.66 40.50
C ARG A 4 -38.83 -31.41 41.08
N ASP A 5 -37.82 -31.48 40.27
CA ASP A 5 -36.53 -30.83 40.57
C ASP A 5 -36.19 -29.88 39.42
N GLY A 6 -36.20 -28.61 39.74
CA GLY A 6 -35.88 -27.54 38.84
C GLY A 6 -34.38 -27.22 38.93
N SER A 7 -33.63 -27.53 37.89
CA SER A 7 -32.27 -27.03 37.73
C SER A 7 -32.31 -25.69 37.01
N ASP A 8 -32.10 -24.67 37.80
CA ASP A 8 -31.93 -23.28 37.41
C ASP A 8 -30.62 -23.13 36.56
N VAL A 9 -30.77 -23.00 35.24
CA VAL A 9 -29.68 -22.67 34.35
C VAL A 9 -29.59 -21.15 34.28
N THR A 10 -28.77 -20.59 35.15
CA THR A 10 -28.42 -19.19 35.09
C THR A 10 -27.77 -18.89 33.74
N ALA A 11 -28.51 -18.21 32.87
CA ALA A 11 -28.02 -17.60 31.65
C ALA A 11 -26.90 -16.62 32.04
N ARG A 12 -25.67 -16.92 31.65
CA ARG A 12 -24.59 -15.96 31.69
C ARG A 12 -24.89 -14.89 30.64
N ASP A 13 -25.25 -13.72 31.13
CA ASP A 13 -25.41 -12.47 30.39
C ASP A 13 -24.08 -12.14 29.68
N GLY A 14 -24.10 -12.26 28.36
CA GLY A 14 -22.99 -11.97 27.47
C GLY A 14 -22.94 -10.49 27.08
N SER A 15 -23.13 -9.55 28.02
CA SER A 15 -23.08 -8.11 27.79
C SER A 15 -21.84 -7.49 28.42
N ASP A 16 -20.67 -7.79 27.86
CA ASP A 16 -19.51 -6.92 28.04
C ASP A 16 -18.82 -6.63 26.71
N VAL A 17 -19.60 -6.14 25.75
CA VAL A 17 -19.07 -5.38 24.62
C VAL A 17 -19.04 -3.93 25.09
N THR A 18 -17.94 -3.56 25.76
CA THR A 18 -17.64 -2.16 26.06
C THR A 18 -17.85 -1.34 24.80
N ALA A 19 -18.82 -0.43 24.83
CA ALA A 19 -19.09 0.51 23.75
C ALA A 19 -17.81 1.33 23.53
N ARG A 20 -17.02 0.96 22.51
CA ARG A 20 -15.82 1.70 22.12
C ARG A 20 -16.24 3.07 21.62
N GLY A 21 -15.60 4.15 22.12
CA GLY A 21 -15.74 5.47 21.56
C GLY A 21 -15.45 5.42 20.05
N ARG A 22 -16.33 5.98 19.26
CA ARG A 22 -16.15 6.11 17.81
C ARG A 22 -15.36 7.38 17.50
N ALA A 23 -14.45 7.32 16.54
CA ALA A 23 -13.76 8.50 16.06
C ALA A 23 -14.72 9.47 15.37
N ALA A 24 -14.62 10.75 15.71
CA ALA A 24 -15.28 11.84 15.00
C ALA A 24 -14.47 12.17 13.74
N LEU A 25 -14.88 11.60 12.58
CA LEU A 25 -14.18 11.77 11.33
C LEU A 25 -14.21 13.23 10.84
N LEU A 26 -13.17 13.63 10.12
CA LEU A 26 -13.02 14.97 9.58
C LEU A 26 -13.88 15.19 8.35
N GLY A 27 -14.68 16.26 8.35
CA GLY A 27 -15.41 16.76 7.19
C GLY A 27 -14.66 17.89 6.47
N PRO A 28 -15.27 18.48 5.41
CA PRO A 28 -14.61 19.51 4.60
C PRO A 28 -14.26 20.78 5.38
N ALA A 29 -15.08 21.17 6.36
CA ALA A 29 -14.84 22.37 7.17
C ALA A 29 -13.67 22.15 8.14
N GLU A 30 -13.65 20.99 8.80
CA GLU A 30 -12.62 20.63 9.75
C GLU A 30 -11.25 20.46 9.07
N VAL A 31 -11.18 19.82 7.89
CA VAL A 31 -9.92 19.67 7.13
C VAL A 31 -9.34 21.04 6.79
N ARG A 32 -10.17 22.01 6.36
CA ARG A 32 -9.70 23.36 6.05
C ARG A 32 -9.26 24.13 7.31
N ALA A 33 -10.03 24.02 8.39
CA ALA A 33 -9.70 24.66 9.66
C ALA A 33 -8.36 24.15 10.24
N LEU A 34 -8.16 22.83 10.25
CA LEU A 34 -6.91 22.22 10.68
C LEU A 34 -5.73 22.62 9.79
N ALA A 35 -5.93 22.65 8.47
CA ALA A 35 -4.89 23.08 7.54
C ALA A 35 -4.48 24.55 7.78
N GLU A 36 -5.44 25.42 8.03
CA GLU A 36 -5.18 26.84 8.38
C GLU A 36 -4.47 26.97 9.72
N GLU A 37 -4.97 26.30 10.77
CA GLU A 37 -4.39 26.29 12.12
C GLU A 37 -2.94 25.82 12.11
N PHE A 38 -2.63 24.75 11.35
CA PHE A 38 -1.27 24.19 11.28
C PHE A 38 -0.37 24.94 10.29
N GLY A 39 -0.88 25.99 9.63
CA GLY A 39 -0.15 26.72 8.60
C GLY A 39 0.25 25.84 7.42
N VAL A 40 -0.52 24.77 7.17
CA VAL A 40 -0.26 23.83 6.08
C VAL A 40 -0.82 24.41 4.79
N ARG A 41 0.10 24.80 3.90
CA ARG A 41 -0.24 25.14 2.51
C ARG A 41 0.05 23.92 1.67
N PRO A 42 -0.97 23.22 1.15
CA PRO A 42 -0.74 22.04 0.32
C PRO A 42 0.20 22.37 -0.83
N THR A 43 1.29 21.61 -0.96
CA THR A 43 2.29 21.83 -1.99
C THR A 43 2.25 20.70 -3.01
N LYS A 44 2.47 21.05 -4.29
CA LYS A 44 2.61 20.05 -5.35
C LYS A 44 3.82 19.13 -5.13
N GLN A 45 4.89 19.65 -4.48
CA GLN A 45 6.11 18.90 -4.18
C GLN A 45 5.86 17.75 -3.21
N LEU A 46 5.01 17.95 -2.20
CA LEU A 46 4.65 16.91 -1.24
C LEU A 46 3.43 16.08 -1.69
N GLY A 47 2.82 16.41 -2.83
CA GLY A 47 1.67 15.69 -3.35
C GLY A 47 0.44 15.70 -2.43
N GLN A 48 0.32 16.72 -1.58
CA GLN A 48 -0.69 16.80 -0.52
C GLN A 48 -2.09 17.03 -1.07
N ASN A 49 -2.94 16.02 -0.96
CA ASN A 49 -4.37 16.07 -1.21
C ASN A 49 -5.07 15.34 -0.06
N PHE A 50 -5.70 16.10 0.83
CA PHE A 50 -6.33 15.57 2.04
C PHE A 50 -7.75 15.09 1.73
N VAL A 51 -8.06 13.86 2.11
CA VAL A 51 -9.43 13.33 2.00
C VAL A 51 -10.29 13.96 3.10
N HIS A 52 -11.47 14.46 2.73
CA HIS A 52 -12.40 15.10 3.68
C HIS A 52 -13.81 14.47 3.68
N ASP A 53 -13.99 13.34 2.98
CA ASP A 53 -15.27 12.65 2.93
C ASP A 53 -15.25 11.40 3.83
N ALA A 54 -16.03 11.44 4.90
CA ALA A 54 -16.10 10.38 5.88
C ALA A 54 -16.56 9.03 5.31
N ASN A 55 -17.45 9.03 4.29
CA ASN A 55 -17.91 7.79 3.68
C ASN A 55 -16.80 7.16 2.83
N THR A 56 -16.03 8.00 2.14
CA THR A 56 -14.87 7.53 1.36
C THR A 56 -13.81 6.91 2.26
N VAL A 57 -13.43 7.52 3.39
CA VAL A 57 -12.42 6.91 4.28
C VAL A 57 -12.93 5.62 4.91
N ARG A 58 -14.20 5.53 5.33
CA ARG A 58 -14.79 4.25 5.81
C ARG A 58 -14.78 3.18 4.74
N ARG A 59 -15.10 3.54 3.49
CA ARG A 59 -15.04 2.61 2.35
C ARG A 59 -13.61 2.12 2.11
N ILE A 60 -12.61 3.00 2.18
CA ILE A 60 -11.18 2.61 2.04
C ILE A 60 -10.83 1.58 3.12
N VAL A 61 -11.14 1.83 4.39
CA VAL A 61 -10.86 0.91 5.49
C VAL A 61 -11.60 -0.42 5.30
N SER A 62 -12.87 -0.39 4.89
CA SER A 62 -13.65 -1.61 4.60
C SER A 62 -13.04 -2.43 3.46
N VAL A 63 -12.59 -1.79 2.38
CA VAL A 63 -11.93 -2.46 1.24
C VAL A 63 -10.55 -2.99 1.62
N ALA A 64 -9.86 -2.35 2.55
CA ALA A 64 -8.58 -2.84 3.09
C ALA A 64 -8.74 -4.18 3.81
N GLY A 65 -9.91 -4.42 4.41
CA GLY A 65 -10.20 -5.68 5.10
C GLY A 65 -9.30 -5.94 6.32
N VAL A 66 -8.81 -4.85 6.94
CA VAL A 66 -8.02 -4.92 8.18
C VAL A 66 -8.92 -5.05 9.40
N GLY A 67 -8.40 -5.65 10.46
CA GLY A 67 -9.11 -5.91 11.71
C GLY A 67 -8.23 -5.68 12.93
N ARG A 68 -8.74 -6.06 14.11
CA ARG A 68 -8.09 -5.80 15.40
C ARG A 68 -6.69 -6.37 15.52
N ASP A 69 -6.46 -7.53 14.93
CA ASP A 69 -5.18 -8.23 14.98
C ASP A 69 -4.13 -7.62 14.04
N ASP A 70 -4.52 -6.60 13.25
CA ASP A 70 -3.61 -5.93 12.35
C ASP A 70 -2.94 -4.73 13.02
N VAL A 71 -1.64 -4.61 12.78
CA VAL A 71 -0.88 -3.37 12.96
C VAL A 71 -0.81 -2.71 11.60
N VAL A 72 -1.51 -1.59 11.45
CA VAL A 72 -1.56 -0.87 10.17
C VAL A 72 -0.43 0.15 10.09
N LEU A 73 0.37 0.06 9.04
CA LEU A 73 1.28 1.12 8.61
C LEU A 73 0.50 2.08 7.71
N GLU A 74 0.42 3.34 8.11
CA GLU A 74 -0.11 4.42 7.26
C GLU A 74 1.03 5.33 6.83
N VAL A 75 1.14 5.62 5.54
CA VAL A 75 2.14 6.55 5.00
C VAL A 75 1.47 7.82 4.53
N GLY A 76 1.93 8.96 5.05
CA GLY A 76 1.35 10.26 4.76
C GLY A 76 -0.04 10.43 5.37
N PRO A 77 -0.22 10.31 6.69
CA PRO A 77 -1.52 10.47 7.37
C PRO A 77 -2.11 11.86 7.17
N GLY A 78 -1.27 12.84 6.89
CA GLY A 78 -1.67 14.21 6.69
C GLY A 78 -2.40 14.78 7.91
N LEU A 79 -3.64 15.23 7.71
CA LEU A 79 -4.48 15.78 8.80
C LEU A 79 -5.20 14.69 9.63
N GLY A 80 -5.02 13.40 9.30
CA GLY A 80 -5.54 12.27 10.08
C GLY A 80 -6.89 11.72 9.64
N SER A 81 -7.42 12.11 8.48
CA SER A 81 -8.74 11.62 8.03
C SER A 81 -8.81 10.09 7.93
N LEU A 82 -7.81 9.47 7.30
CA LEU A 82 -7.75 8.01 7.17
C LEU A 82 -7.32 7.37 8.50
N THR A 83 -6.38 7.98 9.22
CA THR A 83 -5.93 7.56 10.55
C THR A 83 -7.10 7.34 11.52
N LEU A 84 -8.01 8.33 11.61
CA LEU A 84 -9.19 8.26 12.48
C LEU A 84 -10.10 7.07 12.12
N ALA A 85 -10.32 6.83 10.82
CA ALA A 85 -11.15 5.69 10.39
C ALA A 85 -10.46 4.33 10.61
N LEU A 86 -9.13 4.28 10.53
CA LEU A 86 -8.35 3.07 10.84
C LEU A 86 -8.41 2.75 12.34
N LEU A 87 -8.28 3.75 13.20
CA LEU A 87 -8.33 3.57 14.66
C LEU A 87 -9.68 3.01 15.15
N ASP A 88 -10.78 3.24 14.43
CA ASP A 88 -12.08 2.62 14.72
C ASP A 88 -12.07 1.08 14.56
N VAL A 89 -11.15 0.54 13.76
CA VAL A 89 -11.16 -0.86 13.30
C VAL A 89 -10.00 -1.66 13.86
N VAL A 90 -8.79 -1.06 13.91
CA VAL A 90 -7.56 -1.75 14.35
C VAL A 90 -7.13 -1.30 15.75
N ASP A 91 -6.37 -2.14 16.44
CA ASP A 91 -5.86 -1.81 17.76
C ASP A 91 -4.54 -1.03 17.73
N ARG A 92 -3.88 -0.94 16.56
CA ARG A 92 -2.66 -0.12 16.40
C ARG A 92 -2.48 0.42 14.98
N VAL A 93 -2.17 1.72 14.91
CA VAL A 93 -1.75 2.41 13.69
C VAL A 93 -0.36 3.00 13.92
N VAL A 94 0.57 2.71 13.01
CA VAL A 94 1.87 3.35 12.94
C VAL A 94 1.86 4.27 11.72
N ALA A 95 1.83 5.57 11.96
CA ALA A 95 1.77 6.60 10.93
C ALA A 95 3.17 7.16 10.64
N VAL A 96 3.61 7.09 9.39
CA VAL A 96 4.88 7.66 8.93
C VAL A 96 4.61 8.94 8.16
N GLU A 97 5.12 10.07 8.65
CA GLU A 97 4.92 11.39 8.06
C GLU A 97 6.27 12.08 7.83
N ILE A 98 6.42 12.73 6.68
CA ILE A 98 7.64 13.47 6.33
C ILE A 98 7.57 14.95 6.70
N ASP A 99 6.37 15.54 6.76
CA ASP A 99 6.17 16.93 7.18
C ASP A 99 6.17 17.02 8.72
N PRO A 100 7.17 17.68 9.34
CA PRO A 100 7.25 17.73 10.80
C PRO A 100 6.05 18.42 11.45
N ARG A 101 5.41 19.38 10.76
CA ARG A 101 4.23 20.08 11.28
C ARG A 101 3.04 19.15 11.40
N LEU A 102 2.84 18.28 10.38
CA LEU A 102 1.76 17.29 10.38
C LEU A 102 2.05 16.17 11.39
N ALA A 103 3.28 15.69 11.45
CA ALA A 103 3.69 14.64 12.38
C ALA A 103 3.52 15.10 13.85
N GLU A 104 3.89 16.33 14.19
CA GLU A 104 3.74 16.91 15.53
C GLU A 104 2.27 17.08 15.94
N ARG A 105 1.40 17.44 15.00
CA ARG A 105 0.00 17.77 15.25
C ARG A 105 -0.96 16.60 15.22
N LEU A 106 -0.64 15.54 14.51
CA LEU A 106 -1.52 14.38 14.35
C LEU A 106 -1.97 13.75 15.68
N PRO A 107 -1.10 13.58 16.70
CA PRO A 107 -1.54 13.06 18.01
C PRO A 107 -2.60 13.93 18.68
N ALA A 108 -2.48 15.26 18.59
CA ALA A 108 -3.47 16.19 19.16
C ALA A 108 -4.81 16.10 18.42
N THR A 109 -4.79 16.00 17.07
CA THR A 109 -6.00 15.77 16.27
C THR A 109 -6.71 14.49 16.68
N VAL A 110 -5.96 13.40 16.91
CA VAL A 110 -6.54 12.13 17.32
C VAL A 110 -7.06 12.19 18.76
N ALA A 111 -6.34 12.83 19.67
CA ALA A 111 -6.78 13.01 21.07
C ALA A 111 -8.09 13.84 21.17
N ASP A 112 -8.27 14.84 20.30
CA ASP A 112 -9.51 15.62 20.23
C ASP A 112 -10.67 14.82 19.61
N ARG A 113 -10.42 14.07 18.54
CA ARG A 113 -11.44 13.41 17.71
C ARG A 113 -11.75 11.98 18.13
N ALA A 114 -10.84 11.32 18.82
CA ALA A 114 -10.94 9.92 19.24
C ALA A 114 -10.17 9.69 20.56
N PRO A 115 -10.52 10.38 21.65
CA PRO A 115 -9.75 10.35 22.91
C PRO A 115 -9.53 8.93 23.43
N ASP A 116 -10.53 8.07 23.35
CA ASP A 116 -10.45 6.66 23.80
C ASP A 116 -9.54 5.78 22.93
N LEU A 117 -9.18 6.26 21.74
CA LEU A 117 -8.36 5.55 20.75
C LEU A 117 -6.96 6.15 20.59
N ALA A 118 -6.68 7.29 21.23
CA ALA A 118 -5.42 8.04 21.06
C ALA A 118 -4.17 7.21 21.40
N GLY A 119 -4.26 6.32 22.38
CA GLY A 119 -3.17 5.42 22.78
C GLY A 119 -2.82 4.33 21.77
N ARG A 120 -3.56 4.22 20.64
CA ARG A 120 -3.32 3.25 19.58
C ARG A 120 -2.54 3.81 18.39
N LEU A 121 -2.22 5.10 18.43
CA LEU A 121 -1.47 5.79 17.39
C LEU A 121 -0.02 5.99 17.80
N ASP A 122 0.88 5.56 16.93
CA ASP A 122 2.30 5.95 16.96
C ASP A 122 2.60 6.79 15.72
N VAL A 123 3.33 7.88 15.88
CA VAL A 123 3.75 8.75 14.78
C VAL A 123 5.27 8.72 14.65
N VAL A 124 5.75 8.44 13.44
CA VAL A 124 7.17 8.39 13.10
C VAL A 124 7.45 9.50 12.08
N LEU A 125 8.21 10.52 12.48
CA LEU A 125 8.68 11.56 11.56
C LEU A 125 9.84 11.05 10.74
N LYS A 126 9.55 10.57 9.52
CA LYS A 126 10.56 10.01 8.62
C LYS A 126 10.09 10.01 7.17
N ASP A 127 11.05 10.03 6.23
CA ASP A 127 10.81 9.77 4.82
C ASP A 127 10.46 8.28 4.63
N ALA A 128 9.29 7.98 4.07
CA ALA A 128 8.83 6.61 3.83
C ALA A 128 9.77 5.77 2.94
N MET A 129 10.58 6.43 2.09
CA MET A 129 11.63 5.78 1.30
C MET A 129 12.85 5.34 2.12
N ARG A 130 12.91 5.70 3.40
CA ARG A 130 14.02 5.42 4.33
C ARG A 130 13.54 4.80 5.63
N VAL A 131 12.32 4.26 5.64
CA VAL A 131 11.78 3.55 6.81
C VAL A 131 12.18 2.09 6.72
N TYR A 132 12.72 1.59 7.82
CA TYR A 132 13.15 0.20 8.01
C TYR A 132 12.49 -0.39 9.27
N PRO A 133 12.47 -1.71 9.45
CA PRO A 133 11.84 -2.34 10.61
C PRO A 133 12.28 -1.78 11.97
N ALA A 134 13.56 -1.42 12.11
CA ALA A 134 14.12 -0.86 13.35
C ALA A 134 13.61 0.56 13.69
N ASP A 135 13.01 1.26 12.74
CA ASP A 135 12.47 2.60 12.93
C ASP A 135 11.05 2.61 13.51
N LEU A 136 10.36 1.47 13.42
CA LEU A 136 8.96 1.37 13.81
C LEU A 136 8.79 0.78 15.21
N PRO A 137 7.89 1.33 16.04
CA PRO A 137 7.62 0.83 17.39
C PRO A 137 6.84 -0.49 17.40
N ALA A 138 6.30 -0.93 16.26
CA ALA A 138 5.61 -2.19 16.09
C ALA A 138 5.78 -2.73 14.67
N THR A 139 5.72 -4.04 14.53
CA THR A 139 5.83 -4.74 13.24
C THR A 139 4.51 -4.64 12.48
N PRO A 140 4.44 -3.93 11.33
CA PRO A 140 3.21 -3.77 10.59
C PRO A 140 2.81 -5.05 9.86
N THR A 141 1.52 -5.35 9.82
CA THR A 141 0.94 -6.50 9.11
C THR A 141 0.18 -6.09 7.85
N ALA A 142 -0.24 -4.83 7.78
CA ALA A 142 -0.96 -4.27 6.64
C ALA A 142 -0.49 -2.83 6.37
N LEU A 143 -0.48 -2.45 5.09
CA LEU A 143 -0.27 -1.07 4.64
C LEU A 143 -1.59 -0.50 4.14
N VAL A 144 -2.05 0.61 4.72
CA VAL A 144 -3.23 1.34 4.22
C VAL A 144 -2.88 2.81 4.13
N ALA A 145 -2.85 3.36 2.90
CA ALA A 145 -2.33 4.71 2.72
C ALA A 145 -2.95 5.45 1.52
N ASN A 146 -3.11 6.76 1.67
CA ASN A 146 -3.26 7.68 0.55
C ASN A 146 -1.88 8.19 0.15
N LEU A 147 -1.21 7.49 -0.77
CA LEU A 147 0.19 7.78 -1.10
C LEU A 147 0.34 9.06 -1.93
N PRO A 148 1.38 9.88 -1.65
CA PRO A 148 1.73 11.00 -2.51
C PRO A 148 1.99 10.54 -3.94
N TYR A 149 1.35 11.19 -4.92
CA TYR A 149 1.30 10.69 -6.30
C TYR A 149 2.65 10.55 -6.98
N ASN A 150 3.60 11.41 -6.64
CA ASN A 150 4.94 11.45 -7.26
C ASN A 150 5.87 10.33 -6.78
N VAL A 151 5.62 9.74 -5.60
CA VAL A 151 6.50 8.72 -4.98
C VAL A 151 5.77 7.41 -4.65
N ALA A 152 4.50 7.28 -5.04
CA ALA A 152 3.65 6.16 -4.63
C ALA A 152 4.27 4.79 -4.98
N VAL A 153 4.73 4.60 -6.23
CA VAL A 153 5.30 3.30 -6.66
C VAL A 153 6.61 2.99 -5.95
N PRO A 154 7.61 3.89 -5.91
CA PRO A 154 8.84 3.65 -5.16
C PRO A 154 8.59 3.33 -3.68
N VAL A 155 7.73 4.10 -2.99
CA VAL A 155 7.39 3.87 -1.57
C VAL A 155 6.76 2.49 -1.39
N LEU A 156 5.77 2.14 -2.20
CA LEU A 156 5.11 0.84 -2.14
C LEU A 156 6.10 -0.32 -2.29
N LEU A 157 6.97 -0.26 -3.32
CA LEU A 157 7.96 -1.30 -3.58
C LEU A 157 9.02 -1.38 -2.47
N HIS A 158 9.46 -0.24 -1.93
CA HIS A 158 10.39 -0.18 -0.80
C HIS A 158 9.80 -0.86 0.43
N LEU A 159 8.57 -0.50 0.81
CA LEU A 159 7.92 -1.08 1.99
C LEU A 159 7.70 -2.59 1.85
N PHE A 160 7.30 -3.08 0.68
CA PHE A 160 7.20 -4.52 0.45
C PHE A 160 8.55 -5.25 0.45
N ALA A 161 9.63 -4.54 0.13
CA ALA A 161 10.98 -5.08 0.17
C ALA A 161 11.57 -5.18 1.58
N GLU A 162 11.24 -4.20 2.44
CA GLU A 162 11.82 -4.09 3.79
C GLU A 162 10.96 -4.75 4.87
N PHE A 163 9.65 -4.91 4.64
CA PHE A 163 8.73 -5.44 5.63
C PHE A 163 8.08 -6.75 5.15
N ASP A 164 8.73 -7.87 5.42
CA ASP A 164 8.18 -9.21 5.09
C ASP A 164 6.90 -9.53 5.86
N SER A 165 6.65 -8.84 6.97
CA SER A 165 5.44 -8.94 7.78
C SER A 165 4.18 -8.37 7.12
N LEU A 166 4.32 -7.51 6.11
CA LEU A 166 3.18 -6.97 5.35
C LEU A 166 2.50 -8.08 4.54
N ARG A 167 1.32 -8.49 4.98
CA ARG A 167 0.50 -9.49 4.29
C ARG A 167 -0.35 -8.88 3.18
N THR A 168 -0.79 -7.64 3.38
CA THR A 168 -1.65 -6.93 2.44
C THR A 168 -1.33 -5.45 2.39
N ALA A 169 -1.60 -4.83 1.25
CA ALA A 169 -1.66 -3.38 1.13
C ALA A 169 -2.94 -2.95 0.43
N LEU A 170 -3.52 -1.86 0.88
CA LEU A 170 -4.48 -1.07 0.11
C LEU A 170 -3.95 0.35 0.00
N VAL A 171 -3.61 0.76 -1.20
CA VAL A 171 -3.09 2.10 -1.46
C VAL A 171 -3.98 2.86 -2.42
N MET A 172 -4.17 4.14 -2.13
CA MET A 172 -4.81 5.08 -3.03
C MET A 172 -3.73 5.87 -3.76
N VAL A 173 -3.80 5.86 -5.08
CA VAL A 173 -2.86 6.50 -6.00
C VAL A 173 -3.61 7.14 -7.17
N GLN A 174 -2.93 7.89 -8.06
CA GLN A 174 -3.58 8.35 -9.30
C GLN A 174 -4.17 7.19 -10.09
N ALA A 175 -5.31 7.39 -10.74
CA ALA A 175 -6.02 6.35 -11.47
C ALA A 175 -5.12 5.66 -12.52
N GLU A 176 -4.32 6.43 -13.27
CA GLU A 176 -3.36 5.89 -14.24
C GLU A 176 -2.29 4.99 -13.57
N VAL A 177 -1.78 5.40 -12.41
CA VAL A 177 -0.80 4.61 -11.64
C VAL A 177 -1.44 3.32 -11.14
N ALA A 178 -2.68 3.39 -10.67
CA ALA A 178 -3.43 2.24 -10.22
C ALA A 178 -3.70 1.24 -11.37
N ASP A 179 -4.07 1.74 -12.55
CA ASP A 179 -4.27 0.90 -13.75
C ASP A 179 -2.96 0.24 -14.19
N ARG A 180 -1.85 0.95 -14.05
CA ARG A 180 -0.52 0.42 -14.39
C ARG A 180 -0.04 -0.62 -13.39
N LEU A 181 -0.24 -0.40 -12.08
CA LEU A 181 0.12 -1.38 -11.05
C LEU A 181 -0.66 -2.70 -11.21
N ALA A 182 -1.97 -2.60 -11.45
CA ALA A 182 -2.87 -3.76 -11.58
C ALA A 182 -3.01 -4.29 -13.01
N ALA A 183 -2.16 -3.83 -13.92
CA ALA A 183 -2.19 -4.25 -15.31
C ALA A 183 -1.73 -5.71 -15.48
N GLU A 184 -2.37 -6.43 -16.40
CA GLU A 184 -1.98 -7.81 -16.77
C GLU A 184 -1.01 -7.83 -17.95
N PRO A 185 -0.18 -8.88 -18.08
CA PRO A 185 0.72 -9.06 -19.20
C PRO A 185 0.00 -8.94 -20.55
N GLY A 186 0.59 -8.20 -21.48
CA GLY A 186 0.04 -7.97 -22.80
C GLY A 186 -0.91 -6.79 -22.91
N SER A 187 -1.32 -6.20 -21.83
CA SER A 187 -2.11 -4.97 -21.86
C SER A 187 -1.25 -3.75 -22.21
N ARG A 188 -1.90 -2.69 -22.75
CA ARG A 188 -1.20 -1.47 -23.17
C ARG A 188 -0.48 -0.74 -22.03
N VAL A 189 -1.02 -0.81 -20.82
CA VAL A 189 -0.51 -0.08 -19.65
C VAL A 189 0.45 -0.90 -18.80
N TYR A 190 0.60 -2.22 -19.10
CA TYR A 190 1.53 -3.10 -18.40
C TYR A 190 2.98 -2.62 -18.53
N GLY A 191 3.73 -2.66 -17.44
CA GLY A 191 5.09 -2.13 -17.42
C GLY A 191 5.86 -2.47 -16.14
N VAL A 192 6.98 -1.79 -15.93
CA VAL A 192 7.84 -1.99 -14.76
C VAL A 192 7.08 -2.03 -13.43
N PRO A 193 6.16 -1.09 -13.12
CA PRO A 193 5.39 -1.15 -11.88
C PRO A 193 4.55 -2.41 -11.73
N SER A 194 3.94 -2.89 -12.82
CA SER A 194 3.11 -4.10 -12.82
C SER A 194 3.93 -5.33 -12.43
N VAL A 195 5.08 -5.51 -13.09
CA VAL A 195 5.97 -6.67 -12.85
C VAL A 195 6.57 -6.61 -11.45
N LYS A 196 7.10 -5.44 -11.04
CA LYS A 196 7.76 -5.30 -9.74
C LYS A 196 6.77 -5.47 -8.57
N ALA A 197 5.53 -4.98 -8.70
CA ALA A 197 4.50 -5.24 -7.71
C ALA A 197 4.06 -6.70 -7.70
N GLY A 198 3.88 -7.30 -8.88
CA GLY A 198 3.56 -8.72 -9.05
C GLY A 198 4.65 -9.69 -8.56
N PHE A 199 5.88 -9.21 -8.35
CA PHE A 199 6.95 -9.99 -7.72
C PHE A 199 6.63 -10.31 -6.24
N PHE A 200 5.92 -9.43 -5.55
CA PHE A 200 5.60 -9.57 -4.12
C PHE A 200 4.27 -10.27 -3.86
N GLY A 201 3.31 -10.20 -4.77
CA GLY A 201 1.97 -10.72 -4.51
C GLY A 201 0.98 -10.50 -5.65
N HIS A 202 -0.27 -10.83 -5.38
CA HIS A 202 -1.37 -10.60 -6.31
C HIS A 202 -1.82 -9.14 -6.26
N VAL A 203 -1.76 -8.46 -7.39
CA VAL A 203 -2.10 -7.04 -7.53
C VAL A 203 -3.43 -6.90 -8.27
N ARG A 204 -4.35 -6.11 -7.72
CA ARG A 204 -5.64 -5.87 -8.37
C ARG A 204 -6.19 -4.47 -8.09
N ARG A 205 -7.00 -3.96 -9.00
CA ARG A 205 -7.82 -2.78 -8.75
C ARG A 205 -8.86 -3.10 -7.68
N ALA A 206 -9.04 -2.16 -6.75
CA ALA A 206 -9.96 -2.30 -5.62
C ALA A 206 -11.02 -1.18 -5.57
N GLY A 207 -11.09 -0.36 -6.61
CA GLY A 207 -12.08 0.70 -6.74
C GLY A 207 -11.52 2.01 -7.27
N SER A 208 -12.40 3.01 -7.36
CA SER A 208 -12.07 4.38 -7.79
C SER A 208 -12.52 5.38 -6.73
N VAL A 209 -11.83 6.52 -6.67
CA VAL A 209 -12.13 7.63 -5.76
C VAL A 209 -12.16 8.91 -6.58
N GLY A 210 -13.33 9.57 -6.60
CA GLY A 210 -13.53 10.81 -7.32
C GLY A 210 -12.78 11.99 -6.69
N ARG A 211 -12.52 13.02 -7.49
CA ARG A 211 -11.73 14.19 -7.09
C ARG A 211 -12.39 15.05 -6.01
N ALA A 212 -13.73 15.07 -5.97
CA ALA A 212 -14.51 15.97 -5.11
C ALA A 212 -14.34 15.69 -3.60
N VAL A 213 -13.79 14.54 -3.22
CA VAL A 213 -13.57 14.15 -1.82
C VAL A 213 -12.24 14.64 -1.24
N PHE A 214 -11.46 15.39 -2.04
CA PHE A 214 -10.15 15.90 -1.65
C PHE A 214 -10.11 17.41 -1.53
N TRP A 215 -9.27 17.89 -0.63
CA TRP A 215 -8.85 19.27 -0.57
C TRP A 215 -7.32 19.36 -0.49
N PRO A 216 -6.68 20.15 -1.37
CA PRO A 216 -7.23 20.73 -2.60
C PRO A 216 -7.75 19.65 -3.58
N VAL A 217 -8.65 20.03 -4.47
CA VAL A 217 -9.15 19.10 -5.50
C VAL A 217 -8.04 18.75 -6.48
N PRO A 218 -7.67 17.47 -6.62
CA PRO A 218 -6.62 17.05 -7.57
C PRO A 218 -7.09 17.19 -9.03
N GLN A 219 -6.14 17.24 -9.97
CA GLN A 219 -6.46 17.35 -11.39
C GLN A 219 -6.99 16.03 -11.99
N VAL A 220 -6.63 14.89 -11.39
CA VAL A 220 -6.96 13.54 -11.87
C VAL A 220 -7.70 12.75 -10.79
N GLU A 221 -8.45 11.75 -11.21
CA GLU A 221 -9.09 10.80 -10.29
C GLU A 221 -8.05 9.89 -9.63
N SER A 222 -8.45 9.29 -8.51
CA SER A 222 -7.66 8.33 -7.78
C SER A 222 -8.22 6.91 -7.96
N GLY A 223 -7.34 5.94 -7.79
CA GLY A 223 -7.69 4.53 -7.79
C GLY A 223 -7.15 3.82 -6.56
N LEU A 224 -7.92 2.87 -6.08
CA LEU A 224 -7.49 1.95 -5.04
C LEU A 224 -6.80 0.73 -5.68
N VAL A 225 -5.64 0.37 -5.17
CA VAL A 225 -4.91 -0.84 -5.55
C VAL A 225 -4.74 -1.68 -4.31
N ARG A 226 -5.10 -2.95 -4.42
CA ARG A 226 -4.83 -3.95 -3.39
C ARG A 226 -3.71 -4.87 -3.85
N ILE A 227 -2.80 -5.16 -2.94
CA ILE A 227 -1.76 -6.17 -3.10
C ILE A 227 -1.91 -7.15 -1.95
N ASP A 228 -2.13 -8.41 -2.26
CA ASP A 228 -2.10 -9.50 -1.31
C ASP A 228 -0.79 -10.26 -1.52
N ARG A 229 0.14 -10.19 -0.55
CA ARG A 229 1.45 -10.84 -0.61
C ARG A 229 1.27 -12.36 -0.74
N TYR A 230 2.14 -13.01 -1.49
CA TYR A 230 2.18 -14.46 -1.53
C TYR A 230 2.47 -15.02 -0.13
N ALA A 231 1.60 -15.89 0.38
CA ALA A 231 1.81 -16.57 1.65
C ALA A 231 3.06 -17.46 1.59
N GLU A 232 3.23 -18.13 0.47
CA GLU A 232 4.42 -18.89 0.10
C GLU A 232 4.94 -18.31 -1.21
N PRO A 233 5.99 -17.47 -1.18
CA PRO A 233 6.56 -16.90 -2.39
C PRO A 233 7.04 -18.01 -3.34
N PRO A 234 6.65 -17.99 -4.63
CA PRO A 234 7.04 -19.04 -5.58
C PRO A 234 8.50 -18.92 -6.07
N TRP A 235 9.25 -17.96 -5.52
CA TRP A 235 10.66 -17.68 -5.78
C TRP A 235 11.32 -17.03 -4.58
N PRO A 236 12.67 -17.01 -4.50
CA PRO A 236 13.39 -16.31 -3.44
C PRO A 236 13.09 -14.81 -3.45
N THR A 237 12.86 -14.22 -2.27
CA THR A 237 12.53 -12.80 -2.09
C THR A 237 13.68 -11.99 -1.49
N ASP A 238 14.82 -12.63 -1.21
CA ASP A 238 16.00 -11.94 -0.69
C ASP A 238 16.43 -10.77 -1.59
N GLU A 239 17.13 -9.81 -1.00
CA GLU A 239 17.56 -8.60 -1.68
C GLU A 239 18.38 -8.87 -2.94
N GLY A 240 19.30 -9.84 -2.88
CA GLY A 240 20.18 -10.19 -3.99
C GLY A 240 19.39 -10.73 -5.19
N HIS A 241 18.45 -11.65 -4.92
CA HIS A 241 17.58 -12.20 -5.96
C HIS A 241 16.67 -11.12 -6.55
N ARG A 242 15.99 -10.35 -5.70
CA ARG A 242 15.13 -9.25 -6.11
C ARG A 242 15.85 -8.24 -7.01
N ARG A 243 17.07 -7.83 -6.62
CA ARG A 243 17.87 -6.89 -7.43
C ARG A 243 18.18 -7.44 -8.82
N ARG A 244 18.55 -8.73 -8.92
CA ARG A 244 18.78 -9.38 -10.23
C ARG A 244 17.53 -9.36 -11.10
N VAL A 245 16.38 -9.76 -10.54
CA VAL A 245 15.10 -9.76 -11.28
C VAL A 245 14.72 -8.37 -11.73
N PHE A 246 14.81 -7.39 -10.84
CA PHE A 246 14.43 -5.99 -11.15
C PHE A 246 15.35 -5.37 -12.21
N ALA A 247 16.63 -5.73 -12.23
CA ALA A 247 17.56 -5.29 -13.29
C ALA A 247 17.14 -5.83 -14.67
N VAL A 248 16.70 -7.10 -14.76
CA VAL A 248 16.16 -7.66 -16.01
C VAL A 248 14.88 -6.94 -16.44
N VAL A 249 13.96 -6.69 -15.49
CA VAL A 249 12.72 -5.95 -15.76
C VAL A 249 13.02 -4.57 -16.31
N ASP A 250 13.89 -3.80 -15.64
CA ASP A 250 14.24 -2.44 -16.07
C ASP A 250 14.87 -2.44 -17.47
N ALA A 251 15.79 -3.38 -17.77
CA ALA A 251 16.41 -3.53 -19.07
C ALA A 251 15.39 -3.88 -20.17
N ALA A 252 14.47 -4.81 -19.89
CA ALA A 252 13.45 -5.23 -20.85
C ALA A 252 12.49 -4.09 -21.23
N PHE A 253 12.13 -3.23 -20.26
CA PHE A 253 11.20 -2.12 -20.48
C PHE A 253 11.88 -0.81 -20.91
N ALA A 254 13.19 -0.67 -20.77
CA ALA A 254 13.95 0.47 -21.31
C ALA A 254 13.77 0.61 -22.83
N GLN A 255 13.56 -0.51 -23.51
CA GLN A 255 13.31 -0.56 -24.97
C GLN A 255 12.00 -1.34 -25.27
N ARG A 256 10.90 -0.91 -24.70
CA ARG A 256 9.59 -1.59 -24.71
C ARG A 256 9.15 -2.14 -26.09
N ARG A 257 9.49 -1.44 -27.18
CA ARG A 257 9.09 -1.83 -28.54
C ARG A 257 10.00 -2.86 -29.19
N LYS A 258 11.16 -3.17 -28.59
CA LYS A 258 12.11 -4.18 -29.10
C LYS A 258 11.76 -5.57 -28.57
N THR A 259 12.28 -6.59 -29.29
CA THR A 259 12.29 -7.97 -28.81
C THR A 259 13.17 -8.09 -27.54
N LEU A 260 12.92 -9.08 -26.71
CA LEU A 260 13.71 -9.34 -25.50
C LEU A 260 15.19 -9.56 -25.83
N ARG A 261 15.50 -10.28 -26.93
CA ARG A 261 16.88 -10.45 -27.41
C ARG A 261 17.60 -9.12 -27.58
N ALA A 262 16.94 -8.14 -28.19
CA ALA A 262 17.52 -6.83 -28.40
C ALA A 262 17.51 -5.96 -27.14
N ALA A 263 16.43 -5.97 -26.36
CA ALA A 263 16.28 -5.14 -25.15
C ALA A 263 17.28 -5.57 -24.06
N LEU A 264 17.50 -6.88 -23.88
CA LEU A 264 18.38 -7.43 -22.86
C LEU A 264 19.85 -7.52 -23.27
N SER A 265 20.23 -7.16 -24.51
CA SER A 265 21.60 -7.30 -25.01
C SER A 265 22.61 -6.54 -24.14
N GLY A 266 22.28 -5.34 -23.66
CA GLY A 266 23.14 -4.57 -22.75
C GLY A 266 23.25 -5.19 -21.36
N TRP A 267 22.16 -5.73 -20.83
CA TRP A 267 22.17 -6.42 -19.55
C TRP A 267 22.96 -7.75 -19.60
N ALA A 268 22.82 -8.51 -20.66
CA ALA A 268 23.49 -9.80 -20.84
C ALA A 268 24.95 -9.66 -21.34
N GLY A 269 25.36 -8.46 -21.81
CA GLY A 269 26.67 -8.21 -22.42
C GLY A 269 26.69 -8.37 -23.95
N SER A 270 25.78 -9.15 -24.53
CA SER A 270 25.59 -9.25 -25.98
C SER A 270 24.21 -9.78 -26.34
N ALA A 271 23.79 -9.60 -27.61
CA ALA A 271 22.53 -10.14 -28.10
C ALA A 271 22.53 -11.68 -28.16
N ALA A 272 23.68 -12.30 -28.43
CA ALA A 272 23.83 -13.76 -28.45
C ALA A 272 23.68 -14.34 -27.03
N GLU A 273 24.26 -13.70 -26.03
CA GLU A 273 24.15 -14.10 -24.65
C GLU A 273 22.72 -13.89 -24.11
N ALA A 274 22.07 -12.78 -24.48
CA ALA A 274 20.66 -12.55 -24.17
C ALA A 274 19.76 -13.67 -24.74
N GLU A 275 19.99 -14.05 -25.99
CA GLU A 275 19.27 -15.16 -26.64
C GLU A 275 19.49 -16.49 -25.91
N ARG A 276 20.73 -16.84 -25.58
CA ARG A 276 21.07 -18.05 -24.85
C ARG A 276 20.32 -18.12 -23.50
N ARG A 277 20.36 -17.03 -22.70
CA ARG A 277 19.67 -16.95 -21.40
C ARG A 277 18.15 -17.03 -21.55
N LEU A 278 17.58 -16.37 -22.54
CA LEU A 278 16.14 -16.43 -22.82
C LEU A 278 15.70 -17.86 -23.16
N LEU A 279 16.43 -18.55 -24.04
CA LEU A 279 16.14 -19.95 -24.37
C LEU A 279 16.31 -20.88 -23.16
N ALA A 280 17.36 -20.70 -22.34
CA ALA A 280 17.55 -21.42 -21.08
C ALA A 280 16.39 -21.19 -20.07
N ALA A 281 15.79 -19.99 -20.07
CA ALA A 281 14.62 -19.67 -19.27
C ALA A 281 13.29 -20.17 -19.86
N GLY A 282 13.30 -20.80 -21.05
CA GLY A 282 12.11 -21.23 -21.78
C GLY A 282 11.30 -20.05 -22.36
N ILE A 283 11.98 -18.96 -22.73
CA ILE A 283 11.36 -17.75 -23.28
C ILE A 283 11.80 -17.56 -24.74
N ASP A 284 10.83 -17.35 -25.64
CA ASP A 284 11.11 -16.99 -27.02
C ASP A 284 11.80 -15.61 -27.11
N PRO A 285 13.04 -15.54 -27.65
CA PRO A 285 13.81 -14.30 -27.76
C PRO A 285 13.15 -13.21 -28.62
N SER A 286 12.22 -13.57 -29.49
CA SER A 286 11.45 -12.66 -30.34
C SER A 286 10.29 -11.97 -29.60
N THR A 287 9.89 -12.47 -28.43
CA THR A 287 8.85 -11.91 -27.57
C THR A 287 9.26 -10.54 -27.03
N ARG A 288 8.28 -9.70 -26.72
CA ARG A 288 8.50 -8.41 -26.02
C ARG A 288 8.27 -8.55 -24.54
N GLY A 289 8.98 -7.74 -23.72
CA GLY A 289 8.88 -7.76 -22.26
C GLY A 289 7.47 -7.57 -21.71
N GLU A 290 6.63 -6.79 -22.41
CA GLU A 290 5.23 -6.56 -21.99
C GLU A 290 4.33 -7.82 -22.04
N LYS A 291 4.79 -8.90 -22.63
CA LYS A 291 4.05 -10.17 -22.69
C LYS A 291 4.37 -11.13 -21.54
N LEU A 292 5.40 -10.82 -20.76
CA LEU A 292 5.91 -11.67 -19.68
C LEU A 292 5.33 -11.30 -18.33
N ASP A 293 4.99 -12.30 -17.52
CA ASP A 293 4.66 -12.15 -16.11
C ASP A 293 5.92 -12.07 -15.21
N ALA A 294 5.74 -11.86 -13.91
CA ALA A 294 6.84 -11.80 -12.95
C ALA A 294 7.62 -13.13 -12.91
N ALA A 295 6.96 -14.27 -13.00
CA ALA A 295 7.60 -15.58 -12.99
C ALA A 295 8.57 -15.79 -14.17
N ALA A 296 8.22 -15.29 -15.34
CA ALA A 296 9.10 -15.34 -16.51
C ALA A 296 10.36 -14.48 -16.30
N PHE A 297 10.23 -13.30 -15.74
CA PHE A 297 11.39 -12.44 -15.41
C PHE A 297 12.30 -13.08 -14.35
N VAL A 298 11.71 -13.77 -13.37
CA VAL A 298 12.48 -14.55 -12.37
C VAL A 298 13.29 -15.64 -13.06
N ARG A 299 12.71 -16.42 -13.99
CA ARG A 299 13.45 -17.45 -14.74
C ARG A 299 14.58 -16.86 -15.57
N ILE A 300 14.38 -15.71 -16.22
CA ILE A 300 15.44 -15.04 -16.99
C ILE A 300 16.59 -14.62 -16.06
N ALA A 301 16.27 -14.06 -14.88
CA ALA A 301 17.27 -13.63 -13.92
C ALA A 301 18.07 -14.80 -13.30
N ALA A 302 17.50 -15.99 -13.27
CA ALA A 302 18.14 -17.23 -12.80
C ALA A 302 18.97 -17.95 -13.88
N ALA A 303 18.69 -17.70 -15.17
CA ALA A 303 19.40 -18.31 -16.28
C ALA A 303 20.81 -17.70 -16.42
N GLN A 304 21.82 -18.48 -16.12
CA GLN A 304 23.25 -18.11 -16.22
C GLN A 304 23.86 -18.60 -17.54
#